data_fd03b915500d5528d2be056268167c61
#
_entry.id   fd03b915500d5528d2be056268167c61
#
_cell.length_a   1.000
_cell.length_b   1.000
_cell.length_c   1.000
_cell.angle_alpha   90.00
_cell.angle_beta   90.00
_cell.angle_gamma   90.00
#
_symmetry.space_group_name_H-M   'P 1'
#
loop_
_entity.id
_entity.type
_entity.pdbx_description
1 polymer ?
#
loop_
_entity_poly.entity_id
_entity_poly.type
_entity_poly.pdbx_seq_one_letter_code
_entity_poly.pdbx_strand_id
1 'polypeptide(L)'
;MALKLGELLLKEKMITPAQLEEALKNQVVYGIRLGSSLVEMGYVDEDLLAQLLSKKLGVPCIGKKELEAVSRELIRDFPRRLVETHHVVPLKLEGNRLSLAMTDPTDFRAIEEVGFVTGHIVLPFIAPDVQISQALAKYYRIISGQARYQMVAEKRRKAGDSEAAKRATITIPTLTETGELLNVTIPAEFEGFAQMEGDALDALFTQADDISRYTVDRLSMDFANARSRDDVANVFINYLGQEFKSCALFIVRGNSAAGWRGASAGERVAGFSDFSVLLSKPSVLRDVVESRNLSMGTLINTPENRQILKVLHIPAETSLLALPVVMLNKVVAIVLVTADMDALGRRLSELQKLVRKASLAFEMLIIKNKILIT
;
A
#
# COMPACT_ATOMS: atom_id res chain seq x y z
N MET A 1 8.11 7.79 -8.18
CA MET A 1 8.11 9.10 -7.49
C MET A 1 8.75 9.07 -6.11
N ALA A 2 8.46 8.12 -5.26
CA ALA A 2 9.03 8.03 -3.90
C ALA A 2 10.58 8.13 -3.87
N LEU A 3 11.26 7.44 -4.78
CA LEU A 3 12.71 7.49 -4.91
C LEU A 3 13.25 8.91 -5.11
N LYS A 4 12.62 9.64 -6.05
CA LYS A 4 13.02 11.03 -6.36
C LYS A 4 12.70 12.02 -5.24
N LEU A 5 11.62 11.78 -4.49
CA LEU A 5 11.22 12.61 -3.36
C LEU A 5 12.17 12.42 -2.18
N GLY A 6 12.48 11.16 -1.81
CA GLY A 6 13.41 10.86 -0.73
C GLY A 6 14.81 11.45 -0.97
N GLU A 7 15.37 11.25 -2.19
CA GLU A 7 16.65 11.84 -2.60
C GLU A 7 16.64 13.37 -2.50
N LEU A 8 15.56 14.01 -2.93
CA LEU A 8 15.42 15.45 -2.90
C LEU A 8 15.41 15.97 -1.46
N LEU A 9 14.59 15.37 -0.59
CA LEU A 9 14.46 15.81 0.80
C LEU A 9 15.76 15.64 1.60
N LEU A 10 16.53 14.56 1.32
CA LEU A 10 17.87 14.37 1.88
C LEU A 10 18.85 15.43 1.37
N LYS A 11 18.84 15.70 0.05
CA LYS A 11 19.70 16.70 -0.58
C LYS A 11 19.44 18.11 -0.02
N GLU A 12 18.19 18.46 0.18
CA GLU A 12 17.76 19.74 0.77
C GLU A 12 17.92 19.75 2.31
N LYS A 13 18.45 18.64 2.90
CA LYS A 13 18.65 18.49 4.36
C LYS A 13 17.37 18.69 5.19
N MET A 14 16.21 18.43 4.58
CA MET A 14 14.91 18.55 5.25
C MET A 14 14.62 17.35 6.15
N ILE A 15 15.19 16.20 5.84
CA ILE A 15 15.10 14.97 6.63
C ILE A 15 16.47 14.30 6.77
N THR A 16 16.62 13.51 7.82
CA THR A 16 17.79 12.64 8.02
C THR A 16 17.58 11.27 7.35
N PRO A 17 18.66 10.50 7.08
CA PRO A 17 18.54 9.13 6.58
C PRO A 17 17.69 8.24 7.49
N ALA A 18 17.80 8.39 8.81
CA ALA A 18 16.99 7.63 9.77
C ALA A 18 15.50 7.95 9.66
N GLN A 19 15.13 9.23 9.54
CA GLN A 19 13.75 9.66 9.33
C GLN A 19 13.18 9.15 8.00
N LEU A 20 13.99 9.13 6.95
CA LEU A 20 13.58 8.56 5.66
C LEU A 20 13.32 7.06 5.79
N GLU A 21 14.19 6.30 6.46
CA GLU A 21 14.01 4.87 6.66
C GLU A 21 12.73 4.56 7.44
N GLU A 22 12.46 5.32 8.49
CA GLU A 22 11.26 5.16 9.30
C GLU A 22 9.99 5.49 8.52
N ALA A 23 9.99 6.57 7.74
CA ALA A 23 8.87 6.92 6.87
C ALA A 23 8.62 5.89 5.75
N LEU A 24 9.67 5.25 5.23
CA LEU A 24 9.54 4.17 4.25
C LEU A 24 8.94 2.90 4.87
N LYS A 25 9.31 2.55 6.10
CA LYS A 25 8.68 1.44 6.85
C LYS A 25 7.20 1.72 7.07
N ASN A 26 6.86 2.93 7.50
CA ASN A 26 5.48 3.38 7.70
C ASN A 26 4.67 3.31 6.39
N GLN A 27 5.27 3.72 5.27
CA GLN A 27 4.68 3.59 3.94
C GLN A 27 4.32 2.13 3.60
N VAL A 28 5.20 1.18 3.89
CA VAL A 28 4.95 -0.26 3.62
C VAL A 28 3.84 -0.79 4.50
N VAL A 29 3.86 -0.48 5.80
CA VAL A 29 2.87 -0.97 6.76
C VAL A 29 1.47 -0.47 6.42
N TYR A 30 1.32 0.82 6.17
CA TYR A 30 0.00 1.45 5.99
C TYR A 30 -0.41 1.63 4.52
N GLY A 31 0.50 1.42 3.57
CA GLY A 31 0.23 1.59 2.14
C GLY A 31 0.04 3.05 1.72
N ILE A 32 0.53 4.01 2.52
CA ILE A 32 0.45 5.45 2.26
C ILE A 32 1.60 5.94 1.38
N ARG A 33 1.53 7.17 0.87
CA ARG A 33 2.62 7.77 0.10
C ARG A 33 3.74 8.26 1.02
N LEU A 34 4.99 8.26 0.54
CA LEU A 34 6.15 8.70 1.34
C LEU A 34 5.98 10.13 1.86
N GLY A 35 5.49 11.05 1.03
CA GLY A 35 5.23 12.43 1.45
C GLY A 35 4.22 12.52 2.58
N SER A 36 3.11 11.77 2.49
CA SER A 36 2.10 11.71 3.55
C SER A 36 2.65 11.10 4.82
N SER A 37 3.47 10.04 4.71
CA SER A 37 4.13 9.43 5.86
C SER A 37 5.04 10.42 6.59
N LEU A 38 5.87 11.18 5.86
CA LEU A 38 6.76 12.19 6.44
C LEU A 38 6.02 13.32 7.14
N VAL A 39 4.88 13.76 6.57
CA VAL A 39 4.02 14.78 7.18
C VAL A 39 3.33 14.24 8.44
N GLU A 40 2.78 13.03 8.39
CA GLU A 40 2.12 12.39 9.54
C GLU A 40 3.08 12.18 10.73
N MET A 41 4.33 11.80 10.42
CA MET A 41 5.37 11.63 11.43
C MET A 41 5.93 12.97 11.94
N GLY A 42 5.52 14.10 11.33
CA GLY A 42 5.97 15.42 11.71
C GLY A 42 7.40 15.75 11.29
N TYR A 43 7.97 15.00 10.36
CA TYR A 43 9.33 15.25 9.87
C TYR A 43 9.41 16.35 8.84
N VAL A 44 8.31 16.58 8.09
CA VAL A 44 8.20 17.62 7.07
C VAL A 44 6.85 18.32 7.21
N ASP A 45 6.87 19.63 7.10
CA ASP A 45 5.65 20.43 7.03
C ASP A 45 4.94 20.23 5.69
N GLU A 46 3.60 20.17 5.72
CA GLU A 46 2.78 19.88 4.56
C GLU A 46 2.90 20.94 3.47
N ASP A 47 2.84 22.21 3.85
CA ASP A 47 2.91 23.34 2.90
C ASP A 47 4.31 23.45 2.30
N LEU A 48 5.35 23.19 3.10
CA LEU A 48 6.73 23.19 2.65
C LEU A 48 6.99 22.06 1.65
N LEU A 49 6.42 20.85 1.90
CA LEU A 49 6.50 19.73 0.96
C LEU A 49 5.84 20.06 -0.39
N ALA A 50 4.66 20.69 -0.34
CA ALA A 50 3.92 21.09 -1.54
C ALA A 50 4.68 22.14 -2.37
N GLN A 51 5.27 23.14 -1.72
CA GLN A 51 6.11 24.16 -2.38
C GLN A 51 7.35 23.55 -3.03
N LEU A 52 8.01 22.61 -2.35
CA LEU A 52 9.17 21.89 -2.88
C LEU A 52 8.82 21.10 -4.14
N LEU A 53 7.71 20.36 -4.10
CA LEU A 53 7.20 19.60 -5.25
C LEU A 53 6.82 20.54 -6.41
N SER A 54 6.15 21.63 -6.13
CA SER A 54 5.79 22.66 -7.11
C SER A 54 7.03 23.20 -7.83
N LYS A 55 8.05 23.63 -7.07
CA LYS A 55 9.31 24.13 -7.62
C LYS A 55 10.02 23.09 -8.48
N LYS A 56 10.00 21.83 -8.06
CA LYS A 56 10.67 20.73 -8.78
C LYS A 56 9.97 20.35 -10.08
N LEU A 57 8.65 20.31 -10.07
CA LEU A 57 7.83 19.83 -11.20
C LEU A 57 7.39 20.96 -12.13
N GLY A 58 7.61 22.22 -11.74
CA GLY A 58 7.17 23.38 -12.52
C GLY A 58 5.64 23.50 -12.60
N VAL A 59 4.91 22.88 -11.68
CA VAL A 59 3.44 22.90 -11.63
C VAL A 59 3.01 23.75 -10.43
N PRO A 60 2.03 24.66 -10.59
CA PRO A 60 1.60 25.51 -9.48
C PRO A 60 1.03 24.67 -8.34
N CYS A 61 1.36 25.07 -7.11
CA CYS A 61 0.83 24.51 -5.89
C CYS A 61 -0.38 25.29 -5.42
N ILE A 62 -1.36 24.60 -4.86
CA ILE A 62 -2.51 25.21 -4.20
C ILE A 62 -2.52 24.83 -2.73
N GLY A 63 -3.03 25.75 -1.91
CA GLY A 63 -3.20 25.56 -0.49
C GLY A 63 -4.60 25.11 -0.12
N LYS A 64 -4.78 24.89 1.19
CA LYS A 64 -6.04 24.45 1.78
C LYS A 64 -7.20 25.40 1.46
N LYS A 65 -6.95 26.72 1.43
CA LYS A 65 -7.98 27.73 1.19
C LYS A 65 -8.62 27.59 -0.19
N GLU A 66 -7.81 27.36 -1.23
CA GLU A 66 -8.33 27.17 -2.59
C GLU A 66 -9.14 25.87 -2.71
N LEU A 67 -8.67 24.79 -2.06
CA LEU A 67 -9.41 23.53 -2.01
C LEU A 67 -10.74 23.64 -1.24
N GLU A 68 -10.83 24.54 -0.26
CA GLU A 68 -12.06 24.77 0.51
C GLU A 68 -13.06 25.69 -0.20
N ALA A 69 -12.61 26.45 -1.20
CA ALA A 69 -13.39 27.45 -1.93
C ALA A 69 -14.02 26.94 -3.24
N VAL A 70 -13.95 25.65 -3.52
CA VAL A 70 -14.49 25.06 -4.75
C VAL A 70 -16.02 25.23 -4.82
N SER A 71 -16.54 25.62 -6.00
CA SER A 71 -17.97 25.81 -6.18
C SER A 71 -18.74 24.49 -6.08
N ARG A 72 -19.92 24.53 -5.45
CA ARG A 72 -20.79 23.35 -5.32
C ARG A 72 -21.30 22.83 -6.66
N GLU A 73 -21.48 23.73 -7.64
CA GLU A 73 -21.92 23.39 -8.99
C GLU A 73 -20.86 22.51 -9.68
N LEU A 74 -19.61 22.96 -9.67
CA LEU A 74 -18.50 22.21 -10.26
C LEU A 74 -18.31 20.84 -9.61
N ILE A 75 -18.46 20.77 -8.28
CA ILE A 75 -18.39 19.48 -7.52
C ILE A 75 -19.51 18.52 -7.94
N ARG A 76 -20.74 19.02 -8.13
CA ARG A 76 -21.89 18.21 -8.52
C ARG A 76 -21.77 17.71 -9.97
N ASP A 77 -21.29 18.56 -10.85
CA ASP A 77 -21.25 18.30 -12.29
C ASP A 77 -20.02 17.46 -12.70
N PHE A 78 -18.99 17.43 -11.85
CA PHE A 78 -17.78 16.64 -12.11
C PHE A 78 -18.01 15.14 -11.86
N PRO A 79 -17.62 14.24 -12.81
CA PRO A 79 -17.89 12.81 -12.70
C PRO A 79 -17.23 12.16 -11.46
N ARG A 80 -18.07 11.67 -10.54
CA ARG A 80 -17.62 11.03 -9.29
C ARG A 80 -16.65 9.86 -9.52
N ARG A 81 -16.84 9.10 -10.60
CA ARG A 81 -15.95 7.97 -10.96
C ARG A 81 -14.50 8.43 -11.14
N LEU A 82 -14.26 9.57 -11.79
CA LEU A 82 -12.91 10.13 -11.99
C LEU A 82 -12.27 10.50 -10.65
N VAL A 83 -13.07 11.05 -9.75
CA VAL A 83 -12.63 11.42 -8.39
C VAL A 83 -12.18 10.17 -7.61
N GLU A 84 -12.98 9.11 -7.67
CA GLU A 84 -12.69 7.85 -6.97
C GLU A 84 -11.48 7.12 -7.55
N THR A 85 -11.34 7.14 -8.87
CA THR A 85 -10.27 6.42 -9.57
C THR A 85 -8.92 7.13 -9.45
N HIS A 86 -8.89 8.45 -9.65
CA HIS A 86 -7.64 9.22 -9.76
C HIS A 86 -7.30 10.05 -8.52
N HIS A 87 -8.20 10.09 -7.50
CA HIS A 87 -8.01 10.92 -6.31
C HIS A 87 -7.70 12.38 -6.65
N VAL A 88 -8.57 12.99 -7.45
CA VAL A 88 -8.43 14.37 -7.95
C VAL A 88 -9.61 15.23 -7.48
N VAL A 89 -9.40 16.54 -7.39
CA VAL A 89 -10.44 17.52 -7.02
C VAL A 89 -10.50 18.61 -8.07
N PRO A 90 -11.66 18.86 -8.75
CA PRO A 90 -11.82 19.98 -9.63
C PRO A 90 -11.83 21.28 -8.82
N LEU A 91 -11.08 22.28 -9.26
CA LEU A 91 -10.94 23.56 -8.56
C LEU A 91 -11.75 24.66 -9.18
N LYS A 92 -11.60 24.83 -10.49
CA LYS A 92 -12.21 25.92 -11.26
C LYS A 92 -12.35 25.51 -12.71
N LEU A 93 -13.45 25.94 -13.34
CA LEU A 93 -13.67 25.84 -14.79
C LEU A 93 -13.71 27.24 -15.38
N GLU A 94 -12.78 27.54 -16.26
CA GLU A 94 -12.69 28.82 -16.99
C GLU A 94 -12.78 28.57 -18.50
N GLY A 95 -13.96 28.79 -19.05
CA GLY A 95 -14.24 28.43 -20.45
C GLY A 95 -14.02 26.92 -20.67
N ASN A 96 -13.02 26.58 -21.48
CA ASN A 96 -12.67 25.16 -21.76
C ASN A 96 -11.47 24.66 -20.92
N ARG A 97 -11.04 25.38 -19.88
CA ARG A 97 -9.89 25.00 -19.04
C ARG A 97 -10.37 24.61 -17.66
N LEU A 98 -10.09 23.37 -17.30
CA LEU A 98 -10.39 22.78 -15.99
C LEU A 98 -9.12 22.75 -15.14
N SER A 99 -9.08 23.56 -14.08
CA SER A 99 -8.04 23.47 -13.05
C SER A 99 -8.32 22.26 -12.15
N LEU A 100 -7.35 21.34 -12.03
CA LEU A 100 -7.52 20.08 -11.34
C LEU A 100 -6.44 19.90 -10.27
N ALA A 101 -6.84 19.77 -9.02
CA ALA A 101 -5.93 19.43 -7.93
C ALA A 101 -5.62 17.95 -7.93
N MET A 102 -4.35 17.59 -7.85
CA MET A 102 -3.88 16.22 -7.81
C MET A 102 -2.54 16.11 -7.05
N THR A 103 -2.28 14.94 -6.50
CA THR A 103 -1.02 14.69 -5.76
C THR A 103 0.16 14.44 -6.70
N ASP A 104 -0.12 13.96 -7.90
CA ASP A 104 0.88 13.61 -8.90
C ASP A 104 0.55 14.20 -10.26
N PRO A 105 1.04 15.40 -10.59
CA PRO A 105 0.79 16.03 -11.89
C PRO A 105 1.56 15.36 -13.05
N THR A 106 2.34 14.32 -12.78
CA THR A 106 3.00 13.51 -13.81
C THR A 106 2.18 12.27 -14.18
N ASP A 107 1.01 12.09 -13.59
CA ASP A 107 0.04 11.08 -14.03
C ASP A 107 -0.73 11.56 -15.25
N PHE A 108 -0.08 11.49 -16.42
CA PHE A 108 -0.68 11.89 -17.69
C PHE A 108 -1.93 11.09 -18.04
N ARG A 109 -2.05 9.83 -17.56
CA ARG A 109 -3.26 9.02 -17.78
C ARG A 109 -4.47 9.61 -17.08
N ALA A 110 -4.31 10.01 -15.84
CA ALA A 110 -5.38 10.70 -15.12
C ALA A 110 -5.78 12.00 -15.82
N ILE A 111 -4.80 12.79 -16.27
CA ILE A 111 -5.02 14.05 -16.98
C ILE A 111 -5.77 13.82 -18.31
N GLU A 112 -5.34 12.84 -19.10
CA GLU A 112 -5.96 12.48 -20.37
C GLU A 112 -7.38 11.92 -20.18
N GLU A 113 -7.60 11.02 -19.22
CA GLU A 113 -8.91 10.45 -18.95
C GLU A 113 -9.89 11.53 -18.45
N VAL A 114 -9.47 12.42 -17.55
CA VAL A 114 -10.29 13.54 -17.10
C VAL A 114 -10.61 14.46 -18.28
N GLY A 115 -9.63 14.83 -19.09
CA GLY A 115 -9.81 15.67 -20.26
C GLY A 115 -10.77 15.06 -21.29
N PHE A 116 -10.63 13.76 -21.55
CA PHE A 116 -11.49 13.03 -22.48
C PHE A 116 -12.95 12.95 -22.00
N VAL A 117 -13.16 12.59 -20.72
CA VAL A 117 -14.51 12.40 -20.16
C VAL A 117 -15.24 13.76 -19.99
N THR A 118 -14.50 14.80 -19.57
CA THR A 118 -15.10 16.13 -19.32
C THR A 118 -15.15 17.01 -20.55
N GLY A 119 -14.39 16.71 -21.60
CA GLY A 119 -14.26 17.56 -22.80
C GLY A 119 -13.45 18.83 -22.57
N HIS A 120 -12.72 18.96 -21.45
CA HIS A 120 -11.99 20.15 -21.08
C HIS A 120 -10.46 19.96 -21.13
N ILE A 121 -9.75 21.06 -21.34
CA ILE A 121 -8.28 21.08 -21.20
C ILE A 121 -7.95 21.12 -19.72
N VAL A 122 -7.28 20.05 -19.23
CA VAL A 122 -6.91 19.93 -17.82
C VAL A 122 -5.63 20.68 -17.52
N LEU A 123 -5.69 21.56 -16.54
CA LEU A 123 -4.54 22.26 -15.97
C LEU A 123 -4.25 21.66 -14.57
N PRO A 124 -3.17 20.85 -14.42
CA PRO A 124 -2.87 20.22 -13.15
C PRO A 124 -2.31 21.23 -12.15
N PHE A 125 -2.73 21.09 -10.90
CA PHE A 125 -2.24 21.79 -9.73
C PHE A 125 -1.79 20.77 -8.69
N ILE A 126 -0.67 21.01 -8.04
CA ILE A 126 -0.21 20.17 -6.94
C ILE A 126 -0.97 20.53 -5.67
N ALA A 127 -1.48 19.51 -5.01
CA ALA A 127 -1.93 19.62 -3.64
C ALA A 127 -1.43 18.40 -2.83
N PRO A 128 -1.12 18.58 -1.54
CA PRO A 128 -0.77 17.48 -0.66
C PRO A 128 -1.88 16.42 -0.59
N ASP A 129 -1.50 15.16 -0.48
CA ASP A 129 -2.44 14.03 -0.45
C ASP A 129 -3.43 14.12 0.73
N VAL A 130 -2.97 14.65 1.86
CA VAL A 130 -3.79 14.93 3.04
C VAL A 130 -4.91 15.92 2.71
N GLN A 131 -4.58 17.03 2.07
CA GLN A 131 -5.56 18.07 1.70
C GLN A 131 -6.54 17.58 0.64
N ILE A 132 -6.07 16.82 -0.34
CA ILE A 132 -6.95 16.17 -1.33
C ILE A 132 -7.90 15.19 -0.62
N SER A 133 -7.39 14.33 0.26
CA SER A 133 -8.22 13.37 1.01
C SER A 133 -9.27 14.07 1.87
N GLN A 134 -8.94 15.19 2.51
CA GLN A 134 -9.89 16.02 3.26
C GLN A 134 -10.96 16.62 2.34
N ALA A 135 -10.57 17.14 1.17
CA ALA A 135 -11.52 17.68 0.19
C ALA A 135 -12.45 16.58 -0.37
N LEU A 136 -11.93 15.38 -0.65
CA LEU A 136 -12.72 14.24 -1.11
C LEU A 136 -13.74 13.80 -0.05
N ALA A 137 -13.34 13.76 1.22
CA ALA A 137 -14.25 13.47 2.33
C ALA A 137 -15.35 14.54 2.47
N LYS A 138 -14.98 15.83 2.36
CA LYS A 138 -15.89 16.97 2.49
C LYS A 138 -16.91 17.03 1.36
N TYR A 139 -16.46 16.94 0.11
CA TYR A 139 -17.30 17.19 -1.06
C TYR A 139 -17.99 15.94 -1.61
N TYR A 140 -17.30 14.80 -1.61
CA TYR A 140 -17.80 13.58 -2.23
C TYR A 140 -18.12 12.48 -1.22
N ARG A 141 -17.89 12.70 0.10
CA ARG A 141 -18.04 11.70 1.17
C ARG A 141 -17.23 10.42 0.90
N ILE A 142 -16.11 10.57 0.21
CA ILE A 142 -15.16 9.49 -0.04
C ILE A 142 -14.20 9.45 1.14
N ILE A 143 -14.34 8.44 1.98
CA ILE A 143 -13.44 8.23 3.12
C ILE A 143 -12.41 7.21 2.66
N SER A 144 -11.24 7.67 2.22
CA SER A 144 -10.10 6.80 1.98
C SER A 144 -9.63 6.20 3.32
N GLY A 145 -9.02 5.00 3.28
CA GLY A 145 -8.42 4.41 4.48
C GLY A 145 -7.39 5.34 5.14
N GLN A 146 -6.77 6.22 4.36
CA GLN A 146 -5.87 7.28 4.79
C GLN A 146 -6.58 8.37 5.62
N ALA A 147 -7.79 8.79 5.25
CA ALA A 147 -8.56 9.78 6.01
C ALA A 147 -8.93 9.30 7.42
N ARG A 148 -9.17 7.99 7.61
CA ARG A 148 -9.36 7.40 8.95
C ARG A 148 -8.11 7.50 9.80
N TYR A 149 -6.96 7.26 9.21
CA TYR A 149 -5.67 7.35 9.90
C TYR A 149 -5.35 8.77 10.34
N GLN A 150 -5.62 9.75 9.48
CA GLN A 150 -5.39 11.17 9.76
C GLN A 150 -6.30 11.71 10.88
N MET A 151 -7.55 11.29 10.93
CA MET A 151 -8.44 11.63 12.05
C MET A 151 -7.91 11.10 13.41
N VAL A 152 -7.28 9.93 13.40
CA VAL A 152 -6.67 9.35 14.61
C VAL A 152 -5.38 10.07 14.97
N ALA A 153 -4.53 10.40 13.97
CA ALA A 153 -3.28 11.14 14.16
C ALA A 153 -3.52 12.59 14.62
N GLU A 154 -4.53 13.27 14.06
CA GLU A 154 -4.92 14.62 14.47
C GLU A 154 -5.53 14.65 15.89
N LYS A 155 -6.32 13.63 16.27
CA LYS A 155 -6.75 13.43 17.65
C LYS A 155 -5.56 13.20 18.59
N ARG A 156 -4.56 12.41 18.18
CA ARG A 156 -3.34 12.19 18.97
C ARG A 156 -2.49 13.46 19.11
N ARG A 157 -2.33 14.27 18.06
CA ARG A 157 -1.64 15.57 18.13
C ARG A 157 -2.37 16.54 19.05
N LYS A 158 -3.69 16.69 18.92
CA LYS A 158 -4.49 17.55 19.81
C LYS A 158 -4.52 17.05 21.24
N ALA A 159 -4.37 15.74 21.46
CA ALA A 159 -4.25 15.16 22.80
C ALA A 159 -2.82 15.32 23.36
N GLY A 160 -1.79 15.34 22.50
CA GLY A 160 -0.38 15.53 22.91
C GLY A 160 -0.04 16.97 23.33
N ASP A 161 -0.75 17.96 22.81
CA ASP A 161 -0.55 19.39 23.15
C ASP A 161 -1.31 19.84 24.41
N SER A 162 -2.18 19.00 24.96
CA SER A 162 -2.83 19.31 26.23
C SER A 162 -2.04 18.74 27.40
N GLU A 163 -1.65 19.59 28.34
CA GLU A 163 -1.02 19.19 29.62
C GLU A 163 -1.82 18.16 30.41
N ALA A 164 -3.12 17.97 30.08
CA ALA A 164 -3.98 16.94 30.61
C ALA A 164 -3.62 15.53 30.12
N ALA A 165 -3.09 15.36 28.90
CA ALA A 165 -2.68 14.06 28.38
C ALA A 165 -1.41 13.50 29.07
N LYS A 166 -0.63 14.35 29.71
CA LYS A 166 0.54 13.95 30.53
C LYS A 166 0.18 13.41 31.91
N ARG A 167 -1.08 13.55 32.36
CA ARG A 167 -1.54 13.16 33.71
C ARG A 167 -2.41 11.91 33.74
N ALA A 168 -2.77 11.34 32.60
CA ALA A 168 -3.64 10.17 32.54
C ALA A 168 -2.85 8.89 32.23
N THR A 169 -1.97 8.52 33.12
CA THR A 169 -1.33 7.20 33.13
C THR A 169 -1.72 6.47 34.40
N ILE A 170 -2.18 5.23 34.27
CA ILE A 170 -2.49 4.35 35.39
C ILE A 170 -1.34 3.36 35.52
N THR A 171 -0.86 3.20 36.73
CA THR A 171 0.20 2.22 37.03
C THR A 171 -0.45 0.97 37.61
N ILE A 172 -0.35 -0.14 36.91
CA ILE A 172 -0.91 -1.42 37.36
C ILE A 172 0.24 -2.30 37.85
N PRO A 173 0.20 -2.77 39.08
CA PRO A 173 1.17 -3.78 39.54
C PRO A 173 0.85 -5.11 38.87
N THR A 174 1.79 -5.60 38.06
CA THR A 174 1.69 -6.89 37.37
C THR A 174 2.73 -7.86 37.91
N LEU A 175 2.31 -9.05 38.29
CA LEU A 175 3.22 -10.13 38.72
C LEU A 175 3.87 -10.78 37.49
N THR A 176 5.19 -10.84 37.48
CA THR A 176 5.93 -11.61 36.47
C THR A 176 5.83 -13.12 36.80
N GLU A 177 6.12 -13.97 35.82
CA GLU A 177 6.21 -15.43 36.03
C GLU A 177 7.26 -15.82 37.09
N THR A 178 8.16 -14.92 37.44
CA THR A 178 9.17 -15.09 38.49
C THR A 178 8.72 -14.58 39.86
N GLY A 179 7.48 -14.05 39.99
CA GLY A 179 6.92 -13.57 41.25
C GLY A 179 7.37 -12.15 41.66
N GLU A 180 8.01 -11.40 40.76
CA GLU A 180 8.38 -10.00 41.01
C GLU A 180 7.24 -9.06 40.56
N LEU A 181 6.94 -8.03 41.35
CA LEU A 181 6.00 -6.98 41.04
C LEU A 181 6.62 -5.94 40.10
N LEU A 182 6.21 -5.94 38.87
CA LEU A 182 6.53 -4.91 37.90
C LEU A 182 5.40 -3.90 37.79
N ASN A 183 5.70 -2.62 37.95
CA ASN A 183 4.75 -1.54 37.74
C ASN A 183 4.69 -1.18 36.25
N VAL A 184 3.63 -1.61 35.57
CA VAL A 184 3.40 -1.27 34.16
C VAL A 184 2.52 -0.03 34.07
N THR A 185 3.03 1.02 33.43
CA THR A 185 2.31 2.27 33.24
C THR A 185 1.56 2.23 31.92
N ILE A 186 0.24 2.26 31.95
CA ILE A 186 -0.64 2.28 30.77
C ILE A 186 -1.41 3.59 30.67
N PRO A 187 -1.75 4.07 29.47
CA PRO A 187 -2.63 5.22 29.29
C PRO A 187 -4.02 4.97 29.88
N ALA A 188 -4.62 5.99 30.51
CA ALA A 188 -5.93 5.88 31.19
C ALA A 188 -7.09 5.47 30.26
N GLU A 189 -6.93 5.63 28.96
CA GLU A 189 -7.92 5.17 27.97
C GLU A 189 -8.08 3.63 27.91
N PHE A 190 -7.18 2.89 28.57
CA PHE A 190 -7.26 1.43 28.74
C PHE A 190 -7.79 0.99 30.11
N GLU A 191 -8.31 1.91 30.93
CA GLU A 191 -8.87 1.61 32.25
C GLU A 191 -9.99 0.56 32.20
N GLY A 192 -10.79 0.54 31.14
CA GLY A 192 -11.84 -0.46 30.91
C GLY A 192 -11.33 -1.89 30.73
N PHE A 193 -10.08 -2.07 30.30
CA PHE A 193 -9.44 -3.40 30.20
C PHE A 193 -8.90 -3.90 31.54
N ALA A 194 -8.55 -3.00 32.44
CA ALA A 194 -8.04 -3.35 33.78
C ALA A 194 -9.13 -3.83 34.74
N GLN A 195 -10.41 -3.60 34.42
CA GLN A 195 -11.56 -4.00 35.23
C GLN A 195 -12.28 -5.25 34.71
N MET A 196 -11.79 -5.87 33.63
CA MET A 196 -12.32 -7.15 33.15
C MET A 196 -11.83 -8.27 34.08
N GLU A 197 -12.77 -8.97 34.70
CA GLU A 197 -12.47 -10.18 35.49
C GLU A 197 -11.85 -11.26 34.61
N GLY A 198 -10.99 -12.12 35.19
CA GLY A 198 -10.17 -13.10 34.48
C GLY A 198 -10.89 -13.95 33.44
N ASP A 199 -12.14 -14.35 33.68
CA ASP A 199 -12.96 -15.16 32.77
C ASP A 199 -13.31 -14.44 31.46
N ALA A 200 -13.42 -13.11 31.48
CA ALA A 200 -13.68 -12.31 30.28
C ALA A 200 -12.37 -12.05 29.48
N LEU A 201 -11.25 -11.97 30.16
CA LEU A 201 -9.92 -11.93 29.53
C LEU A 201 -9.60 -13.31 28.89
N ASP A 202 -9.84 -14.41 29.61
CA ASP A 202 -9.66 -15.77 29.09
C ASP A 202 -10.59 -16.04 27.89
N ALA A 203 -11.82 -15.53 27.86
CA ALA A 203 -12.70 -15.63 26.69
C ALA A 203 -12.20 -14.83 25.48
N LEU A 204 -11.53 -13.70 25.69
CA LEU A 204 -10.84 -12.94 24.63
C LEU A 204 -9.57 -13.66 24.15
N PHE A 205 -8.88 -14.38 25.04
CA PHE A 205 -7.67 -15.15 24.71
C PHE A 205 -7.98 -16.60 24.28
N THR A 206 -9.16 -17.18 24.60
CA THR A 206 -9.60 -18.48 24.08
C THR A 206 -10.10 -18.41 22.63
N GLN A 207 -10.32 -17.23 22.04
CA GLN A 207 -10.31 -17.07 20.58
C GLN A 207 -8.88 -17.12 20.01
N ALA A 208 -7.88 -17.37 20.82
CA ALA A 208 -6.46 -17.45 20.49
C ALA A 208 -6.01 -18.78 19.86
N ASP A 209 -6.92 -19.66 19.47
CA ASP A 209 -6.60 -20.81 18.60
C ASP A 209 -6.15 -20.40 17.18
N ASP A 210 -6.16 -19.09 16.87
CA ASP A 210 -5.67 -18.55 15.61
C ASP A 210 -4.30 -17.81 15.74
N ILE A 211 -3.59 -17.95 16.87
CA ILE A 211 -2.25 -17.35 17.09
C ILE A 211 -1.19 -17.92 16.14
N SER A 212 -1.44 -19.08 15.55
CA SER A 212 -0.55 -19.67 14.53
C SER A 212 -0.76 -19.11 13.13
N ARG A 213 -1.87 -18.40 12.87
CA ARG A 213 -2.20 -17.89 11.54
C ARG A 213 -1.47 -16.57 11.28
N TYR A 214 -0.74 -16.54 10.19
CA TYR A 214 0.01 -15.37 9.76
C TYR A 214 -0.96 -14.29 9.26
N THR A 215 -1.19 -13.23 10.05
CA THR A 215 -2.16 -12.18 9.75
C THR A 215 -1.62 -11.15 8.74
N VAL A 216 -2.52 -10.42 8.06
CA VAL A 216 -2.17 -9.34 7.12
C VAL A 216 -1.35 -8.23 7.78
N ASP A 217 -1.61 -7.95 9.06
CA ASP A 217 -0.87 -6.92 9.81
C ASP A 217 0.56 -7.38 10.08
N ARG A 218 0.74 -8.64 10.49
CA ARG A 218 2.06 -9.24 10.67
C ARG A 218 2.83 -9.28 9.35
N LEU A 219 2.18 -9.68 8.25
CA LEU A 219 2.75 -9.64 6.91
C LEU A 219 3.27 -8.22 6.55
N SER A 220 2.48 -7.20 6.85
CA SER A 220 2.85 -5.81 6.56
C SER A 220 4.07 -5.36 7.36
N MET A 221 4.16 -5.75 8.63
CA MET A 221 5.32 -5.48 9.49
C MET A 221 6.57 -6.22 9.00
N ASP A 222 6.43 -7.48 8.60
CA ASP A 222 7.56 -8.26 8.09
C ASP A 222 8.06 -7.74 6.75
N PHE A 223 7.16 -7.26 5.88
CA PHE A 223 7.55 -6.53 4.67
C PHE A 223 8.34 -5.26 4.98
N ALA A 224 7.92 -4.48 5.98
CA ALA A 224 8.62 -3.25 6.40
C ALA A 224 10.00 -3.53 7.02
N ASN A 225 10.18 -4.70 7.62
CA ASN A 225 11.44 -5.13 8.24
C ASN A 225 12.33 -5.96 7.30
N ALA A 226 11.88 -6.27 6.10
CA ALA A 226 12.65 -7.02 5.11
C ALA A 226 13.99 -6.33 4.80
N ARG A 227 15.06 -7.12 4.72
CA ARG A 227 16.42 -6.65 4.41
C ARG A 227 16.85 -7.02 3.00
N SER A 228 16.20 -7.98 2.41
CA SER A 228 16.48 -8.48 1.06
C SER A 228 15.20 -8.72 0.26
N ARG A 229 15.34 -8.83 -1.05
CA ARG A 229 14.24 -9.22 -1.94
C ARG A 229 13.71 -10.62 -1.62
N ASP A 230 14.61 -11.51 -1.20
CA ASP A 230 14.26 -12.87 -0.82
C ASP A 230 13.45 -12.91 0.47
N ASP A 231 13.68 -11.98 1.42
CA ASP A 231 12.86 -11.86 2.62
C ASP A 231 11.42 -11.50 2.24
N VAL A 232 11.23 -10.50 1.37
CA VAL A 232 9.89 -10.12 0.88
C VAL A 232 9.21 -11.30 0.20
N ALA A 233 9.93 -12.04 -0.66
CA ALA A 233 9.38 -13.20 -1.34
C ALA A 233 9.01 -14.33 -0.38
N ASN A 234 9.87 -14.62 0.61
CA ASN A 234 9.62 -15.66 1.63
C ASN A 234 8.41 -15.31 2.51
N VAL A 235 8.34 -14.08 2.99
CA VAL A 235 7.22 -13.58 3.80
C VAL A 235 5.92 -13.69 3.01
N PHE A 236 5.93 -13.28 1.75
CA PHE A 236 4.73 -13.29 0.92
C PHE A 236 4.25 -14.72 0.59
N ILE A 237 5.17 -15.61 0.19
CA ILE A 237 4.79 -16.99 -0.14
C ILE A 237 4.32 -17.78 1.09
N ASN A 238 4.86 -17.50 2.28
CA ASN A 238 4.42 -18.13 3.53
C ASN A 238 2.96 -17.73 3.84
N TYR A 239 2.61 -16.45 3.69
CA TYR A 239 1.23 -16.00 3.84
C TYR A 239 0.30 -16.66 2.80
N LEU A 240 0.67 -16.58 1.52
CA LEU A 240 -0.15 -17.14 0.44
C LEU A 240 -0.33 -18.66 0.57
N GLY A 241 0.69 -19.38 1.01
CA GLY A 241 0.64 -20.82 1.20
C GLY A 241 -0.27 -21.30 2.33
N GLN A 242 -0.58 -20.42 3.31
CA GLN A 242 -1.58 -20.70 4.35
C GLN A 242 -3.01 -20.47 3.85
N GLU A 243 -3.17 -19.53 2.90
CA GLU A 243 -4.47 -19.09 2.44
C GLU A 243 -4.93 -19.74 1.14
N PHE A 244 -4.00 -20.24 0.33
CA PHE A 244 -4.25 -20.80 -0.99
C PHE A 244 -3.61 -22.17 -1.15
N LYS A 245 -4.33 -23.08 -1.82
CA LYS A 245 -3.88 -24.45 -2.06
C LYS A 245 -2.58 -24.52 -2.86
N SER A 246 -2.43 -23.65 -3.86
CA SER A 246 -1.19 -23.50 -4.61
C SER A 246 -0.95 -22.02 -4.88
N CYS A 247 0.30 -21.58 -4.70
CA CYS A 247 0.71 -20.21 -4.95
C CYS A 247 2.16 -20.16 -5.44
N ALA A 248 2.47 -19.14 -6.21
CA ALA A 248 3.81 -18.95 -6.75
C ALA A 248 4.15 -17.46 -6.94
N LEU A 249 5.44 -17.17 -6.81
CA LEU A 249 6.06 -15.91 -7.17
C LEU A 249 7.01 -16.15 -8.31
N PHE A 250 6.84 -15.40 -9.39
CA PHE A 250 7.76 -15.37 -10.52
C PHE A 250 8.48 -14.03 -10.54
N ILE A 251 9.78 -14.04 -10.80
CA ILE A 251 10.56 -12.82 -11.04
C ILE A 251 10.69 -12.60 -12.55
N VAL A 252 10.40 -11.36 -12.98
CA VAL A 252 10.50 -10.98 -14.40
C VAL A 252 11.89 -10.40 -14.67
N ARG A 253 12.62 -11.01 -15.62
CA ARG A 253 13.97 -10.59 -16.04
C ARG A 253 14.05 -10.59 -17.56
N GLY A 254 14.14 -9.39 -18.14
CA GLY A 254 14.18 -9.26 -19.61
C GLY A 254 12.96 -9.91 -20.25
N ASN A 255 13.19 -10.93 -21.08
CA ASN A 255 12.15 -11.65 -21.82
C ASN A 255 11.76 -12.99 -21.17
N SER A 256 12.00 -13.17 -19.87
CA SER A 256 11.66 -14.39 -19.15
C SER A 256 11.03 -14.10 -17.79
N ALA A 257 10.13 -14.99 -17.37
CA ALA A 257 9.62 -15.07 -16.01
C ALA A 257 10.16 -16.35 -15.36
N ALA A 258 11.04 -16.19 -14.38
CA ALA A 258 11.64 -17.30 -13.66
C ALA A 258 10.89 -17.56 -12.34
N GLY A 259 10.75 -18.81 -11.96
CA GLY A 259 10.23 -19.18 -10.65
C GLY A 259 11.11 -18.59 -9.54
N TRP A 260 10.49 -18.01 -8.54
CA TRP A 260 11.23 -17.44 -7.41
C TRP A 260 10.94 -18.22 -6.14
N ARG A 261 9.66 -18.33 -5.80
CA ARG A 261 9.16 -19.13 -4.69
C ARG A 261 7.82 -19.74 -5.09
N GLY A 262 7.59 -21.01 -4.71
CA GLY A 262 6.33 -21.70 -4.97
C GLY A 262 5.95 -22.57 -3.79
N ALA A 263 4.65 -22.68 -3.53
CA ALA A 263 4.10 -23.60 -2.55
C ALA A 263 2.85 -24.27 -3.15
N SER A 264 2.69 -25.57 -2.83
CA SER A 264 1.54 -26.38 -3.21
C SER A 264 1.15 -27.28 -2.03
N ALA A 265 -0.13 -27.29 -1.69
CA ALA A 265 -0.65 -28.04 -0.53
C ALA A 265 0.07 -27.73 0.79
N GLY A 266 0.51 -26.48 1.00
CA GLY A 266 1.23 -26.03 2.21
C GLY A 266 2.74 -26.32 2.21
N GLU A 267 3.26 -27.04 1.20
CA GLU A 267 4.67 -27.37 1.08
C GLU A 267 5.36 -26.55 0.00
N ARG A 268 6.63 -26.22 0.20
CA ARG A 268 7.43 -25.53 -0.81
C ARG A 268 7.74 -26.44 -2.00
N VAL A 269 7.58 -25.94 -3.21
CA VAL A 269 7.91 -26.65 -4.44
C VAL A 269 9.43 -26.67 -4.61
N ALA A 270 10.03 -27.86 -4.51
CA ALA A 270 11.47 -28.03 -4.71
C ALA A 270 11.88 -27.72 -6.15
N GLY A 271 13.04 -27.08 -6.34
CA GLY A 271 13.56 -26.75 -7.69
C GLY A 271 12.75 -25.69 -8.45
N PHE A 272 11.79 -25.02 -7.81
CA PHE A 272 10.97 -24.00 -8.49
C PHE A 272 11.82 -22.82 -9.03
N SER A 273 12.95 -22.54 -8.43
CA SER A 273 13.90 -21.51 -8.88
C SER A 273 14.55 -21.81 -10.22
N ASP A 274 14.61 -23.08 -10.63
CA ASP A 274 15.20 -23.51 -11.88
C ASP A 274 14.21 -23.47 -13.05
N PHE A 275 12.92 -23.28 -12.73
CA PHE A 275 11.85 -23.17 -13.69
C PHE A 275 11.79 -21.76 -14.30
N SER A 276 11.63 -21.66 -15.62
CA SER A 276 11.41 -20.37 -16.29
C SER A 276 10.52 -20.51 -17.52
N VAL A 277 9.79 -19.45 -17.81
CA VAL A 277 8.93 -19.32 -19.00
C VAL A 277 9.38 -18.14 -19.82
N LEU A 278 9.49 -18.35 -21.14
CA LEU A 278 9.81 -17.28 -22.09
C LEU A 278 8.55 -16.43 -22.33
N LEU A 279 8.67 -15.13 -22.14
CA LEU A 279 7.59 -14.17 -22.35
C LEU A 279 7.32 -13.87 -23.84
N SER A 280 8.16 -14.36 -24.76
CA SER A 280 7.89 -14.33 -26.19
C SER A 280 6.83 -15.34 -26.63
N LYS A 281 6.51 -16.32 -25.78
CA LYS A 281 5.53 -17.37 -26.06
C LYS A 281 4.20 -17.10 -25.34
N PRO A 282 3.04 -17.52 -25.89
CA PRO A 282 1.75 -17.31 -25.29
C PRO A 282 1.63 -17.97 -23.92
N SER A 283 1.40 -17.19 -22.89
CA SER A 283 1.21 -17.66 -21.51
C SER A 283 0.52 -16.61 -20.66
N VAL A 284 -0.12 -17.03 -19.56
CA VAL A 284 -0.71 -16.09 -18.59
C VAL A 284 0.33 -15.10 -18.04
N LEU A 285 1.59 -15.52 -17.88
CA LEU A 285 2.66 -14.65 -17.38
C LEU A 285 3.00 -13.56 -18.39
N ARG A 286 3.02 -13.89 -19.68
CA ARG A 286 3.20 -12.91 -20.76
C ARG A 286 2.05 -11.91 -20.75
N ASP A 287 0.79 -12.38 -20.73
CA ASP A 287 -0.39 -11.52 -20.79
C ASP A 287 -0.41 -10.51 -19.65
N VAL A 288 -0.05 -10.95 -18.44
CA VAL A 288 0.08 -10.08 -17.25
C VAL A 288 1.21 -9.06 -17.40
N VAL A 289 2.35 -9.44 -17.98
CA VAL A 289 3.47 -8.52 -18.19
C VAL A 289 3.15 -7.47 -19.25
N GLU A 290 2.56 -7.87 -20.38
CA GLU A 290 2.21 -6.98 -21.49
C GLU A 290 1.07 -6.01 -21.11
N SER A 291 -0.03 -6.54 -20.54
CA SER A 291 -1.18 -5.73 -20.14
C SER A 291 -0.93 -4.91 -18.88
N ARG A 292 -0.01 -5.35 -18.02
CA ARG A 292 0.20 -4.84 -16.65
C ARG A 292 -1.05 -4.91 -15.78
N ASN A 293 -1.99 -5.75 -16.16
CA ASN A 293 -3.24 -5.99 -15.47
C ASN A 293 -3.26 -7.42 -14.90
N LEU A 294 -4.16 -7.65 -13.96
CA LEU A 294 -4.42 -8.99 -13.46
C LEU A 294 -5.06 -9.88 -14.55
N SER A 295 -4.84 -11.18 -14.42
CA SER A 295 -5.54 -12.21 -15.18
C SER A 295 -6.20 -13.19 -14.21
N MET A 296 -7.49 -13.48 -14.40
CA MET A 296 -8.24 -14.37 -13.51
C MET A 296 -9.11 -15.32 -14.37
N GLY A 297 -9.05 -16.61 -14.06
CA GLY A 297 -9.80 -17.65 -14.74
C GLY A 297 -9.03 -18.94 -14.91
N THR A 298 -9.58 -19.86 -15.71
CA THR A 298 -8.87 -21.08 -16.14
C THR A 298 -7.85 -20.75 -17.22
N LEU A 299 -6.71 -21.42 -17.19
CA LEU A 299 -5.65 -21.16 -18.17
C LEU A 299 -6.01 -21.71 -19.57
N ILE A 300 -5.73 -20.90 -20.59
CA ILE A 300 -5.74 -21.37 -21.97
C ILE A 300 -4.68 -22.47 -22.13
N ASN A 301 -5.02 -23.52 -22.85
CA ASN A 301 -4.17 -24.69 -23.06
C ASN A 301 -2.99 -24.40 -23.99
N THR A 302 -1.97 -23.70 -23.50
CA THR A 302 -0.69 -23.47 -24.19
C THR A 302 0.40 -24.37 -23.59
N PRO A 303 1.47 -24.68 -24.33
CA PRO A 303 2.60 -25.46 -23.81
C PRO A 303 3.19 -24.86 -22.53
N GLU A 304 3.35 -23.55 -22.50
CA GLU A 304 3.90 -22.79 -21.36
C GLU A 304 2.99 -22.84 -20.15
N ASN A 305 1.68 -22.66 -20.32
CA ASN A 305 0.71 -22.76 -19.25
C ASN A 305 0.65 -24.18 -18.66
N ARG A 306 0.74 -25.22 -19.52
CA ARG A 306 0.82 -26.61 -19.05
C ARG A 306 2.06 -26.86 -18.20
N GLN A 307 3.21 -26.27 -18.54
CA GLN A 307 4.41 -26.39 -17.73
C GLN A 307 4.25 -25.73 -16.37
N ILE A 308 3.62 -24.54 -16.30
CA ILE A 308 3.32 -23.85 -15.03
C ILE A 308 2.43 -24.74 -14.15
N LEU A 309 1.32 -25.27 -14.71
CA LEU A 309 0.41 -26.15 -13.99
C LEU A 309 1.13 -27.41 -13.48
N LYS A 310 1.97 -28.03 -14.32
CA LYS A 310 2.72 -29.24 -13.97
C LYS A 310 3.70 -29.00 -12.82
N VAL A 311 4.49 -27.92 -12.87
CA VAL A 311 5.50 -27.62 -11.83
C VAL A 311 4.86 -27.27 -10.50
N LEU A 312 3.69 -26.62 -10.52
CA LEU A 312 2.95 -26.26 -9.32
C LEU A 312 1.95 -27.33 -8.86
N HIS A 313 1.90 -28.48 -9.55
CA HIS A 313 0.96 -29.58 -9.27
C HIS A 313 -0.51 -29.11 -9.26
N ILE A 314 -0.88 -28.23 -10.21
CA ILE A 314 -2.23 -27.65 -10.34
C ILE A 314 -3.00 -28.45 -11.38
N PRO A 315 -4.24 -28.91 -11.09
CA PRO A 315 -5.13 -29.51 -12.08
C PRO A 315 -5.49 -28.51 -13.20
N ALA A 316 -5.65 -28.99 -14.44
CA ALA A 316 -5.86 -28.14 -15.63
C ALA A 316 -7.14 -27.28 -15.56
N GLU A 317 -8.17 -27.74 -14.87
CA GLU A 317 -9.46 -27.04 -14.74
C GLU A 317 -9.51 -26.05 -13.56
N THR A 318 -8.41 -25.91 -12.82
CA THR A 318 -8.38 -25.03 -11.65
C THR A 318 -8.33 -23.56 -12.08
N SER A 319 -9.19 -22.75 -11.47
CA SER A 319 -9.14 -21.30 -11.63
C SER A 319 -7.94 -20.73 -10.90
N LEU A 320 -7.30 -19.76 -11.51
CA LEU A 320 -6.17 -19.05 -10.94
C LEU A 320 -6.33 -17.55 -11.08
N LEU A 321 -5.59 -16.83 -10.26
CA LEU A 321 -5.43 -15.39 -10.33
C LEU A 321 -3.92 -15.07 -10.43
N ALA A 322 -3.55 -14.35 -11.46
CA ALA A 322 -2.21 -13.84 -11.65
C ALA A 322 -2.21 -12.31 -11.52
N LEU A 323 -1.39 -11.79 -10.61
CA LEU A 323 -1.31 -10.38 -10.27
C LEU A 323 0.10 -9.84 -10.53
N PRO A 324 0.24 -8.71 -11.27
CA PRO A 324 1.53 -8.09 -11.47
C PRO A 324 1.99 -7.30 -10.24
N VAL A 325 3.23 -7.50 -9.83
CA VAL A 325 3.96 -6.62 -8.92
C VAL A 325 4.63 -5.56 -9.78
N VAL A 326 4.10 -4.34 -9.78
CA VAL A 326 4.57 -3.25 -10.63
C VAL A 326 5.43 -2.29 -9.82
N MET A 327 6.62 -1.99 -10.35
CA MET A 327 7.55 -1.03 -9.78
C MET A 327 8.11 -0.14 -10.89
N LEU A 328 8.08 1.19 -10.69
CA LEU A 328 8.56 2.16 -11.69
C LEU A 328 7.97 1.91 -13.10
N ASN A 329 6.69 1.61 -13.16
CA ASN A 329 5.94 1.31 -14.39
C ASN A 329 6.36 0.03 -15.14
N LYS A 330 7.11 -0.88 -14.48
CA LYS A 330 7.52 -2.19 -15.01
C LYS A 330 7.03 -3.30 -14.11
N VAL A 331 6.60 -4.41 -14.69
CA VAL A 331 6.30 -5.63 -13.94
C VAL A 331 7.63 -6.27 -13.54
N VAL A 332 7.89 -6.37 -12.25
CA VAL A 332 9.14 -6.93 -11.70
C VAL A 332 8.93 -8.34 -11.15
N ALA A 333 7.70 -8.65 -10.75
CA ALA A 333 7.33 -10.00 -10.33
C ALA A 333 5.85 -10.25 -10.64
N ILE A 334 5.44 -11.52 -10.59
CA ILE A 334 4.06 -11.95 -10.77
C ILE A 334 3.71 -12.87 -9.61
N VAL A 335 2.59 -12.60 -8.96
CA VAL A 335 1.99 -13.45 -7.94
C VAL A 335 0.93 -14.30 -8.61
N LEU A 336 0.98 -15.61 -8.41
CA LEU A 336 -0.02 -16.55 -8.91
C LEU A 336 -0.62 -17.30 -7.72
N VAL A 337 -1.94 -17.37 -7.64
CA VAL A 337 -2.68 -18.13 -6.62
C VAL A 337 -3.81 -18.91 -7.24
N THR A 338 -4.18 -20.03 -6.63
CA THR A 338 -5.27 -20.89 -7.11
C THR A 338 -6.32 -21.07 -6.04
N ALA A 339 -7.58 -20.90 -6.44
CA ALA A 339 -8.77 -21.22 -5.64
C ALA A 339 -10.00 -21.29 -6.55
N ASP A 340 -11.16 -21.57 -5.99
CA ASP A 340 -12.42 -21.47 -6.71
C ASP A 340 -12.68 -20.01 -7.14
N MET A 341 -13.33 -19.83 -8.28
CA MET A 341 -13.55 -18.51 -8.89
C MET A 341 -14.21 -17.51 -7.94
N ASP A 342 -15.21 -17.95 -7.18
CA ASP A 342 -15.90 -17.11 -6.19
C ASP A 342 -14.98 -16.72 -5.01
N ALA A 343 -14.13 -17.63 -4.58
CA ALA A 343 -13.14 -17.36 -3.53
C ALA A 343 -12.09 -16.36 -4.00
N LEU A 344 -11.60 -16.49 -5.24
CA LEU A 344 -10.70 -15.52 -5.86
C LEU A 344 -11.34 -14.14 -5.96
N GLY A 345 -12.60 -14.07 -6.39
CA GLY A 345 -13.35 -12.81 -6.52
C GLY A 345 -13.50 -12.09 -5.17
N ARG A 346 -13.88 -12.81 -4.11
CA ARG A 346 -14.01 -12.24 -2.75
C ARG A 346 -12.70 -11.69 -2.20
N ARG A 347 -11.58 -12.33 -2.50
CA ARG A 347 -10.24 -11.96 -1.97
C ARG A 347 -9.44 -11.07 -2.90
N LEU A 348 -9.95 -10.73 -4.08
CA LEU A 348 -9.23 -9.94 -5.08
C LEU A 348 -8.74 -8.60 -4.54
N SER A 349 -9.61 -7.84 -3.87
CA SER A 349 -9.26 -6.53 -3.31
C SER A 349 -8.17 -6.63 -2.23
N GLU A 350 -8.20 -7.67 -1.41
CA GLU A 350 -7.18 -7.94 -0.39
C GLU A 350 -5.83 -8.26 -1.06
N LEU A 351 -5.82 -9.18 -2.02
CA LEU A 351 -4.61 -9.56 -2.75
C LEU A 351 -3.99 -8.39 -3.50
N GLN A 352 -4.79 -7.53 -4.12
CA GLN A 352 -4.30 -6.32 -4.76
C GLN A 352 -3.61 -5.37 -3.76
N LYS A 353 -4.18 -5.20 -2.56
CA LYS A 353 -3.55 -4.41 -1.49
C LYS A 353 -2.22 -5.02 -1.03
N LEU A 354 -2.17 -6.35 -0.87
CA LEU A 354 -0.94 -7.05 -0.49
C LEU A 354 0.15 -6.95 -1.55
N VAL A 355 -0.21 -7.12 -2.83
CA VAL A 355 0.72 -6.93 -3.96
C VAL A 355 1.26 -5.50 -3.98
N ARG A 356 0.41 -4.49 -3.72
CA ARG A 356 0.86 -3.10 -3.60
C ARG A 356 1.84 -2.89 -2.44
N LYS A 357 1.59 -3.48 -1.27
CA LYS A 357 2.52 -3.43 -0.13
C LYS A 357 3.86 -4.12 -0.46
N ALA A 358 3.83 -5.26 -1.15
CA ALA A 358 5.05 -5.90 -1.63
C ALA A 358 5.83 -5.01 -2.61
N SER A 359 5.14 -4.32 -3.54
CA SER A 359 5.78 -3.33 -4.43
C SER A 359 6.48 -2.22 -3.63
N LEU A 360 5.82 -1.68 -2.61
CA LEU A 360 6.41 -0.66 -1.73
C LEU A 360 7.61 -1.19 -0.94
N ALA A 361 7.57 -2.45 -0.49
CA ALA A 361 8.70 -3.09 0.19
C ALA A 361 9.92 -3.22 -0.74
N PHE A 362 9.72 -3.59 -2.01
CA PHE A 362 10.79 -3.61 -3.00
C PHE A 362 11.35 -2.22 -3.29
N GLU A 363 10.48 -1.21 -3.41
CA GLU A 363 10.92 0.19 -3.57
C GLU A 363 11.74 0.66 -2.38
N MET A 364 11.30 0.34 -1.15
CA MET A 364 12.04 0.64 0.08
C MET A 364 13.44 0.03 0.06
N LEU A 365 13.58 -1.25 -0.33
CA LEU A 365 14.88 -1.92 -0.42
C LEU A 365 15.80 -1.25 -1.44
N ILE A 366 15.28 -0.77 -2.57
CA ILE A 366 16.06 -0.04 -3.56
C ILE A 366 16.53 1.30 -3.00
N ILE A 367 15.65 2.02 -2.30
CA ILE A 367 15.97 3.30 -1.67
C ILE A 367 17.06 3.10 -0.62
N LYS A 368 16.91 2.09 0.25
CA LYS A 368 17.93 1.74 1.24
C LYS A 368 19.28 1.46 0.60
N ASN A 369 19.30 0.63 -0.44
CA ASN A 369 20.56 0.26 -1.10
C ASN A 369 21.22 1.41 -1.87
N LYS A 370 20.43 2.36 -2.39
CA LYS A 370 20.97 3.48 -3.17
C LYS A 370 21.32 4.72 -2.34
N ILE A 371 20.60 4.97 -1.26
CA ILE A 371 20.61 6.25 -0.58
C ILE A 371 21.11 6.13 0.86
N LEU A 372 20.79 5.03 1.56
CA LEU A 372 21.08 4.87 2.98
C LEU A 372 22.39 4.10 3.27
N ILE A 373 22.94 3.38 2.28
CA ILE A 373 24.18 2.59 2.41
C ILE A 373 25.38 3.35 1.81
N THR A 374 25.16 4.44 1.05
CA THR A 374 26.21 5.37 0.60
C THR A 374 26.47 6.43 1.64
#